data_6cff79c7092cb7955ad98a4f69a50099
#
_entry.id   6cff79c7092cb7955ad98a4f69a50099
#
_cell.length_a   1.000
_cell.length_b   1.000
_cell.length_c   1.000
_cell.angle_alpha   90.00
_cell.angle_beta   90.00
_cell.angle_gamma   90.00
#
_symmetry.space_group_name_H-M   'P 1'
#
loop_
_entity.id
_entity.type
_entity.pdbx_description
1 polymer ?
#
loop_
_entity_poly.entity_id
_entity_poly.type
_entity_poly.pdbx_seq_one_letter_code
_entity_poly.pdbx_strand_id
1 'polypeptide(L)'
;MERFHPPDTKEAEGGNPIMRKALDVVGMPVVCLDTGEEIGVIRDILFDSDNWQVAGVLLSEQGWLQSGTYIPLGRIHAVGESCLTVSGKDAITSLDQLAASEPTGVLTGKLKLKGKSVISASGNLLGRLEDVYFSADWEKIVGYELSNGWLADVTEGRKRLSVPPSVIIGEENLIVPD
;
A
#
# COMPACT_ATOMS: atom_id res chain seq x y z
N MET A 1 -16.38 -17.71 8.42
CA MET A 1 -15.44 -16.78 7.81
C MET A 1 -15.18 -15.65 8.79
N GLU A 2 -14.08 -15.74 9.50
CA GLU A 2 -13.72 -14.69 10.44
C GLU A 2 -13.34 -13.42 9.68
N ARG A 3 -13.99 -12.32 10.00
CA ARG A 3 -13.65 -11.03 9.46
C ARG A 3 -12.27 -10.62 9.99
N PHE A 4 -11.42 -10.12 9.12
CA PHE A 4 -10.21 -9.43 9.52
C PHE A 4 -10.58 -8.40 10.61
N HIS A 5 -10.08 -8.63 11.81
CA HIS A 5 -10.09 -7.63 12.87
C HIS A 5 -8.68 -7.11 12.96
N PRO A 6 -8.43 -5.84 12.66
CA PRO A 6 -7.12 -5.28 12.90
C PRO A 6 -6.78 -5.47 14.38
N PRO A 7 -5.54 -5.84 14.71
CA PRO A 7 -5.13 -5.87 16.10
C PRO A 7 -5.35 -4.51 16.70
N ASP A 8 -5.82 -4.49 17.93
CA ASP A 8 -5.99 -3.25 18.71
C ASP A 8 -4.72 -2.41 18.53
N THR A 9 -4.86 -1.34 17.77
CA THR A 9 -3.81 -0.33 17.71
C THR A 9 -3.68 0.19 19.12
N LYS A 10 -2.57 -0.11 19.77
CA LYS A 10 -2.23 0.58 21.01
C LYS A 10 -2.30 2.05 20.68
N GLU A 11 -3.33 2.69 21.21
CA GLU A 11 -3.43 4.13 21.19
C GLU A 11 -2.14 4.66 21.83
N ALA A 12 -1.33 5.31 21.03
CA ALA A 12 -0.24 6.09 21.59
C ALA A 12 -0.89 7.16 22.46
N GLU A 13 -0.61 7.13 23.74
CA GLU A 13 -1.13 8.10 24.69
C GLU A 13 -0.91 9.51 24.14
N GLY A 14 -2.01 10.20 23.80
CA GLY A 14 -2.00 11.61 23.40
C GLY A 14 -1.79 11.95 21.94
N GLY A 15 -1.84 10.99 21.00
CA GLY A 15 -1.62 11.23 19.57
C GLY A 15 -2.69 10.65 18.66
N ASN A 16 -2.74 11.16 17.42
CA ASN A 16 -3.51 10.55 16.34
C ASN A 16 -3.12 9.07 16.19
N PRO A 17 -4.07 8.19 15.80
CA PRO A 17 -3.75 6.79 15.54
C PRO A 17 -2.55 6.71 14.60
N ILE A 18 -1.58 5.84 14.91
CA ILE A 18 -0.39 5.66 14.08
C ILE A 18 -0.85 5.07 12.75
N MET A 19 -0.87 5.91 11.71
CA MET A 19 -1.15 5.48 10.36
C MET A 19 0.08 4.77 9.81
N ARG A 20 -0.10 3.56 9.28
CA ARG A 20 0.98 2.79 8.67
C ARG A 20 1.16 3.16 7.21
N LYS A 21 2.40 3.10 6.77
CA LYS A 21 2.80 3.40 5.40
C LYS A 21 3.14 2.12 4.63
N ALA A 22 3.09 2.19 3.30
CA ALA A 22 3.46 1.06 2.46
C ALA A 22 4.89 0.58 2.75
N LEU A 23 5.85 1.50 2.89
CA LEU A 23 7.25 1.13 3.15
C LEU A 23 7.47 0.49 4.52
N ASP A 24 6.56 0.64 5.48
CA ASP A 24 6.62 -0.07 6.75
C ASP A 24 6.30 -1.56 6.61
N VAL A 25 5.58 -1.93 5.57
CA VAL A 25 5.07 -3.29 5.35
C VAL A 25 5.86 -4.04 4.28
N VAL A 26 6.36 -3.33 3.28
CA VAL A 26 7.17 -3.92 2.22
C VAL A 26 8.45 -4.51 2.82
N GLY A 27 8.75 -5.76 2.45
CA GLY A 27 9.87 -6.52 3.01
C GLY A 27 9.52 -7.39 4.21
N MET A 28 8.33 -7.26 4.76
CA MET A 28 7.88 -8.15 5.84
C MET A 28 7.68 -9.58 5.36
N PRO A 29 8.04 -10.57 6.19
CA PRO A 29 7.67 -11.96 5.92
C PRO A 29 6.17 -12.18 6.11
N VAL A 30 5.63 -13.12 5.36
CA VAL A 30 4.27 -13.63 5.52
C VAL A 30 4.35 -14.99 6.20
N VAL A 31 3.68 -15.12 7.33
CA VAL A 31 3.72 -16.33 8.17
C VAL A 31 2.35 -16.98 8.18
N CYS A 32 2.36 -18.29 7.97
CA CYS A 32 1.18 -19.13 8.01
C CYS A 32 0.90 -19.59 9.43
N LEU A 33 -0.27 -19.27 9.95
CA LEU A 33 -0.61 -19.55 11.36
C LEU A 33 -0.83 -21.05 11.66
N ASP A 34 -1.27 -21.81 10.65
CA ASP A 34 -1.52 -23.25 10.86
C ASP A 34 -0.23 -24.10 10.91
N THR A 35 0.84 -23.63 10.28
CA THR A 35 2.13 -24.35 10.22
C THR A 35 3.29 -23.63 10.87
N GLY A 36 3.19 -22.32 11.10
CA GLY A 36 4.29 -21.48 11.54
C GLY A 36 5.34 -21.20 10.46
N GLU A 37 5.09 -21.62 9.22
CA GLU A 37 6.03 -21.43 8.12
C GLU A 37 5.96 -20.01 7.54
N GLU A 38 7.11 -19.51 7.17
CA GLU A 38 7.22 -18.31 6.32
C GLU A 38 6.94 -18.71 4.87
N ILE A 39 5.91 -18.15 4.27
CA ILE A 39 5.42 -18.54 2.94
C ILE A 39 5.69 -17.51 1.86
N GLY A 40 6.30 -16.40 2.20
CA GLY A 40 6.68 -15.35 1.25
C GLY A 40 7.13 -14.08 1.93
N VAL A 41 7.46 -13.10 1.11
CA VAL A 41 7.84 -11.76 1.55
C VAL A 41 7.00 -10.75 0.78
N ILE A 42 6.54 -9.71 1.44
CA ILE A 42 5.76 -8.65 0.81
C ILE A 42 6.66 -7.80 -0.09
N ARG A 43 6.35 -7.76 -1.36
CA ARG A 43 7.04 -6.96 -2.36
C ARG A 43 6.39 -5.60 -2.59
N ASP A 44 5.06 -5.55 -2.52
CA ASP A 44 4.29 -4.35 -2.80
C ASP A 44 2.89 -4.48 -2.22
N ILE A 45 2.16 -3.38 -2.22
CA ILE A 45 0.74 -3.34 -1.90
C ILE A 45 -0.02 -2.98 -3.15
N LEU A 46 -1.01 -3.80 -3.50
CA LEU A 46 -1.86 -3.63 -4.67
C LEU A 46 -3.14 -2.91 -4.29
N PHE A 47 -3.57 -2.00 -5.14
CA PHE A 47 -4.79 -1.24 -4.93
C PHE A 47 -5.55 -1.04 -6.24
N ASP A 48 -6.84 -0.73 -6.11
CA ASP A 48 -7.69 -0.33 -7.21
C ASP A 48 -7.56 1.19 -7.40
N SER A 49 -7.11 1.60 -8.58
CA SER A 49 -6.90 3.01 -8.90
C SER A 49 -8.19 3.82 -9.01
N ASP A 50 -9.34 3.17 -9.22
CA ASP A 50 -10.61 3.86 -9.38
C ASP A 50 -11.20 4.33 -8.05
N ASN A 51 -10.99 3.57 -6.98
CA ASN A 51 -11.58 3.84 -5.67
C ASN A 51 -10.59 3.89 -4.50
N TRP A 52 -9.31 3.73 -4.77
CA TRP A 52 -8.23 3.73 -3.76
C TRP A 52 -8.34 2.61 -2.71
N GLN A 53 -9.11 1.57 -3.00
CA GLN A 53 -9.20 0.40 -2.14
C GLN A 53 -8.01 -0.52 -2.31
N VAL A 54 -7.54 -1.06 -1.20
CA VAL A 54 -6.46 -2.05 -1.19
C VAL A 54 -7.00 -3.39 -1.68
N ALA A 55 -6.35 -3.96 -2.67
CA ALA A 55 -6.70 -5.30 -3.19
C ALA A 55 -5.99 -6.41 -2.41
N GLY A 56 -4.78 -6.16 -1.96
CA GLY A 56 -3.98 -7.12 -1.23
C GLY A 56 -2.50 -6.80 -1.27
N VAL A 57 -1.68 -7.78 -0.95
CA VAL A 57 -0.22 -7.65 -0.96
C VAL A 57 0.39 -8.55 -2.02
N LEU A 58 1.29 -7.98 -2.82
CA LEU A 58 2.08 -8.72 -3.81
C LEU A 58 3.23 -9.43 -3.10
N LEU A 59 3.42 -10.70 -3.41
CA LEU A 59 4.52 -11.48 -2.89
C LEU A 59 5.73 -11.43 -3.82
N SER A 60 6.92 -11.53 -3.25
CA SER A 60 8.13 -11.74 -4.02
C SER A 60 8.08 -13.09 -4.70
N GLU A 61 8.43 -13.11 -5.99
CA GLU A 61 8.51 -14.35 -6.75
C GLU A 61 9.66 -15.21 -6.22
N GLN A 62 9.35 -16.45 -5.87
CA GLN A 62 10.34 -17.46 -5.60
C GLN A 62 10.30 -18.48 -6.75
N GLY A 63 11.33 -18.44 -7.61
CA GLY A 63 11.55 -19.45 -8.64
C GLY A 63 11.11 -19.07 -10.06
N TRP A 64 11.17 -20.06 -10.94
CA TRP A 64 11.04 -19.95 -12.40
C TRP A 64 9.60 -19.74 -12.92
N LEU A 65 8.60 -19.81 -12.05
CA LEU A 65 7.21 -19.68 -12.44
C LEU A 65 6.80 -18.21 -12.40
N GLN A 66 6.56 -17.67 -13.57
CA GLN A 66 6.39 -16.24 -13.81
C GLN A 66 4.98 -15.70 -13.56
N SER A 67 4.08 -16.46 -13.01
CA SER A 67 2.80 -15.91 -12.59
C SER A 67 2.94 -15.35 -11.19
N GLY A 68 2.94 -14.04 -11.06
CA GLY A 68 2.96 -13.36 -9.78
C GLY A 68 1.84 -13.87 -8.88
N THR A 69 2.11 -13.87 -7.58
CA THR A 69 1.14 -14.26 -6.55
C THR A 69 0.91 -13.11 -5.58
N TYR A 70 -0.27 -13.07 -5.03
CA TYR A 70 -0.64 -12.08 -4.03
C TYR A 70 -1.53 -12.70 -2.95
N ILE A 71 -1.69 -11.99 -1.86
CA ILE A 71 -2.66 -12.34 -0.83
C ILE A 71 -3.76 -11.30 -0.87
N PRO A 72 -5.01 -11.70 -1.20
CA PRO A 72 -6.15 -10.79 -1.13
C PRO A 72 -6.33 -10.21 0.27
N LEU A 73 -6.76 -8.97 0.36
CA LEU A 73 -6.96 -8.31 1.66
C LEU A 73 -7.84 -9.13 2.60
N GLY A 74 -8.91 -9.72 2.09
CA GLY A 74 -9.83 -10.55 2.88
C GLY A 74 -9.23 -11.86 3.42
N ARG A 75 -8.06 -12.26 2.94
CA ARG A 75 -7.35 -13.46 3.39
C ARG A 75 -6.22 -13.15 4.38
N ILE A 76 -5.93 -11.88 4.61
CA ILE A 76 -4.96 -11.45 5.60
C ILE A 76 -5.59 -11.61 6.99
N HIS A 77 -4.90 -12.28 7.89
CA HIS A 77 -5.35 -12.40 9.28
C HIS A 77 -4.96 -11.16 10.08
N ALA A 78 -3.71 -10.76 10.03
CA ALA A 78 -3.21 -9.56 10.71
C ALA A 78 -1.96 -9.01 10.03
N VAL A 79 -1.75 -7.70 10.17
CA VAL A 79 -0.51 -7.03 9.81
C VAL A 79 0.11 -6.52 11.11
N GLY A 80 1.15 -7.20 11.55
CA GLY A 80 1.89 -6.85 12.76
C GLY A 80 3.04 -5.89 12.51
N GLU A 81 3.90 -5.73 13.49
CA GLU A 81 5.13 -4.95 13.35
C GLU A 81 6.26 -5.74 12.69
N SER A 82 6.22 -7.07 12.78
CA SER A 82 7.29 -7.94 12.31
C SER A 82 6.91 -8.81 11.12
N CYS A 83 5.65 -9.11 10.96
CA CYS A 83 5.16 -9.96 9.87
C CYS A 83 3.68 -9.74 9.59
N LEU A 84 3.28 -10.19 8.42
CA LEU A 84 1.89 -10.36 8.05
C LEU A 84 1.51 -11.83 8.28
N THR A 85 0.35 -12.08 8.84
CA THR A 85 -0.12 -13.44 9.10
C THR A 85 -1.33 -13.80 8.25
N VAL A 86 -1.38 -15.06 7.84
CA VAL A 86 -2.50 -15.68 7.13
C VAL A 86 -2.87 -16.98 7.82
N SER A 87 -4.11 -17.44 7.64
CA SER A 87 -4.57 -18.68 8.28
C SER A 87 -3.90 -19.92 7.70
N GLY A 88 -3.73 -19.97 6.38
CA GLY A 88 -3.15 -21.11 5.66
C GLY A 88 -2.55 -20.71 4.33
N LYS A 89 -1.78 -21.63 3.73
CA LYS A 89 -1.12 -21.41 2.42
C LYS A 89 -2.10 -21.19 1.27
N ASP A 90 -3.35 -21.61 1.42
CA ASP A 90 -4.42 -21.37 0.44
C ASP A 90 -4.80 -19.88 0.29
N ALA A 91 -4.31 -19.02 1.17
CA ALA A 91 -4.41 -17.58 1.00
C ALA A 91 -3.61 -17.04 -0.20
N ILE A 92 -2.54 -17.74 -0.60
CA ILE A 92 -1.75 -17.37 -1.77
C ILE A 92 -2.60 -17.56 -3.04
N THR A 93 -2.78 -16.49 -3.79
CA THR A 93 -3.65 -16.43 -4.96
C THR A 93 -2.87 -15.97 -6.17
N SER A 94 -3.16 -16.53 -7.35
CA SER A 94 -2.57 -16.06 -8.59
C SER A 94 -3.08 -14.68 -8.97
N LEU A 95 -2.21 -13.81 -9.46
CA LEU A 95 -2.59 -12.50 -9.97
C LEU A 95 -3.59 -12.58 -11.12
N ASP A 96 -3.62 -13.67 -11.86
CA ASP A 96 -4.59 -13.90 -12.93
C ASP A 96 -6.04 -13.90 -12.45
N GLN A 97 -6.25 -14.10 -11.15
CA GLN A 97 -7.58 -14.08 -10.53
C GLN A 97 -8.05 -12.69 -10.10
N LEU A 98 -7.19 -11.68 -10.19
CA LEU A 98 -7.64 -10.30 -10.02
C LEU A 98 -8.61 -9.94 -11.16
N ALA A 99 -9.86 -9.67 -10.79
CA ALA A 99 -10.97 -9.45 -11.73
C ALA A 99 -10.88 -8.13 -12.51
N ALA A 100 -9.91 -7.31 -12.26
CA ALA A 100 -9.75 -6.03 -12.90
C ALA A 100 -8.48 -5.98 -13.73
N SER A 101 -8.50 -5.10 -14.71
CA SER A 101 -7.35 -4.51 -15.36
C SER A 101 -6.08 -4.55 -14.50
N GLU A 102 -4.93 -4.52 -15.09
CA GLU A 102 -3.61 -4.61 -14.46
C GLU A 102 -3.58 -4.06 -13.02
N PRO A 103 -3.17 -4.88 -12.03
CA PRO A 103 -3.10 -4.43 -10.65
C PRO A 103 -2.09 -3.29 -10.53
N THR A 104 -2.50 -2.24 -9.86
CA THR A 104 -1.65 -1.08 -9.62
C THR A 104 -0.99 -1.22 -8.26
N GLY A 105 0.32 -1.12 -8.23
CA GLY A 105 1.09 -1.17 -7.00
C GLY A 105 1.57 0.21 -6.55
N VAL A 106 1.94 0.30 -5.29
CA VAL A 106 2.61 1.50 -4.78
C VAL A 106 4.01 1.64 -5.37
N LEU A 107 4.74 0.53 -5.50
CA LEU A 107 6.13 0.48 -5.96
C LEU A 107 6.30 -0.11 -7.35
N THR A 108 5.33 -0.86 -7.85
CA THR A 108 5.44 -1.66 -9.08
C THR A 108 4.31 -1.38 -10.05
N GLY A 109 4.52 -1.71 -11.33
CA GLY A 109 3.55 -1.53 -12.40
C GLY A 109 3.70 -0.20 -13.13
N LYS A 110 2.98 -0.05 -14.23
CA LYS A 110 3.03 1.18 -15.06
C LYS A 110 2.52 2.41 -14.31
N LEU A 111 1.52 2.22 -13.48
CA LEU A 111 0.89 3.30 -12.72
C LEU A 111 1.37 3.34 -11.26
N LYS A 112 2.56 2.80 -10.97
CA LYS A 112 3.11 2.84 -9.62
C LYS A 112 3.07 4.25 -9.03
N LEU A 113 2.69 4.36 -7.77
CA LEU A 113 2.53 5.67 -7.12
C LEU A 113 3.84 6.33 -6.75
N LYS A 114 4.77 5.56 -6.17
CA LYS A 114 6.04 6.12 -5.69
C LYS A 114 6.86 6.73 -6.82
N GLY A 115 7.31 7.94 -6.61
CA GLY A 115 8.14 8.69 -7.54
C GLY A 115 7.36 9.63 -8.48
N LYS A 116 6.02 9.56 -8.49
CA LYS A 116 5.22 10.47 -9.31
C LYS A 116 5.28 11.89 -8.78
N SER A 117 5.29 12.84 -9.68
CA SER A 117 5.05 14.24 -9.33
C SER A 117 3.57 14.44 -9.03
N VAL A 118 3.27 15.09 -7.91
CA VAL A 118 1.90 15.44 -7.52
C VAL A 118 1.66 16.90 -7.89
N ILE A 119 0.70 17.11 -8.78
CA ILE A 119 0.41 18.41 -9.39
C ILE A 119 -1.05 18.75 -9.12
N SER A 120 -1.32 19.99 -8.73
CA SER A 120 -2.69 20.49 -8.64
C SER A 120 -3.28 20.73 -10.03
N ALA A 121 -4.61 20.71 -10.13
CA ALA A 121 -5.30 20.99 -11.39
C ALA A 121 -4.95 22.37 -11.97
N SER A 122 -4.58 23.32 -11.12
CA SER A 122 -4.10 24.66 -11.54
C SER A 122 -2.64 24.68 -12.01
N GLY A 123 -1.94 23.57 -11.99
CA GLY A 123 -0.58 23.44 -12.53
C GLY A 123 0.53 23.69 -11.52
N ASN A 124 0.26 23.64 -10.23
CA ASN A 124 1.27 23.81 -9.20
C ASN A 124 1.84 22.47 -8.77
N LEU A 125 3.15 22.34 -8.75
CA LEU A 125 3.83 21.16 -8.22
C LEU A 125 3.74 21.18 -6.69
N LEU A 126 3.11 20.15 -6.12
CA LEU A 126 2.96 19.98 -4.67
C LEU A 126 4.11 19.20 -4.05
N GLY A 127 4.74 18.35 -4.83
CA GLY A 127 5.86 17.54 -4.40
C GLY A 127 5.94 16.23 -5.18
N ARG A 128 6.81 15.34 -4.72
CA ARG A 128 6.96 13.99 -5.28
C ARG A 128 6.44 12.98 -4.28
N LEU A 129 5.67 12.01 -4.76
CA LEU A 129 5.11 10.98 -3.88
C LEU A 129 6.21 10.02 -3.43
N GLU A 130 6.41 9.92 -2.11
CA GLU A 130 7.42 9.05 -1.48
C GLU A 130 6.80 7.81 -0.86
N ASP A 131 5.61 7.92 -0.29
CA ASP A 131 4.91 6.82 0.37
C ASP A 131 3.41 7.13 0.45
N VAL A 132 2.63 6.13 0.84
CA VAL A 132 1.19 6.27 1.06
C VAL A 132 0.82 5.82 2.46
N TYR A 133 -0.23 6.41 3.01
CA TYR A 133 -0.81 6.05 4.30
C TYR A 133 -2.08 5.24 4.10
N PHE A 134 -2.23 4.20 4.92
CA PHE A 134 -3.41 3.34 4.91
C PHE A 134 -4.35 3.66 6.06
N SER A 135 -5.63 3.41 5.84
CA SER A 135 -6.61 3.40 6.93
C SER A 135 -6.26 2.34 7.97
N ALA A 136 -6.77 2.51 9.21
CA ALA A 136 -6.48 1.59 10.32
C ALA A 136 -6.86 0.13 10.01
N ASP A 137 -7.89 -0.07 9.20
CA ASP A 137 -8.35 -1.39 8.75
C ASP A 137 -7.65 -1.90 7.48
N TRP A 138 -6.71 -1.15 6.93
CA TRP A 138 -5.99 -1.46 5.69
C TRP A 138 -6.86 -1.50 4.42
N GLU A 139 -8.10 -1.09 4.50
CA GLU A 139 -9.03 -1.20 3.35
C GLU A 139 -8.73 -0.21 2.23
N LYS A 140 -8.15 0.95 2.57
CA LYS A 140 -7.91 1.99 1.58
C LYS A 140 -6.70 2.87 1.87
N ILE A 141 -6.21 3.52 0.81
CA ILE A 141 -5.21 4.57 0.91
C ILE A 141 -5.92 5.86 1.34
N VAL A 142 -5.43 6.51 2.37
CA VAL A 142 -6.03 7.71 2.97
C VAL A 142 -5.15 8.95 2.89
N GLY A 143 -3.91 8.80 2.50
CA GLY A 143 -3.01 9.93 2.40
C GLY A 143 -1.74 9.63 1.64
N TYR A 144 -1.04 10.69 1.29
CA TYR A 144 0.25 10.64 0.60
C TYR A 144 1.33 11.30 1.45
N GLU A 145 2.52 10.75 1.41
CA GLU A 145 3.71 11.41 1.91
C GLU A 145 4.47 12.01 0.73
N LEU A 146 4.64 13.31 0.73
CA LEU A 146 5.29 14.03 -0.36
C LEU A 146 6.61 14.63 0.08
N SER A 147 7.62 14.56 -0.81
CA SER A 147 8.76 15.44 -0.74
C SER A 147 8.46 16.71 -1.54
N ASN A 148 8.84 17.86 -1.01
CA ASN A 148 8.56 19.17 -1.64
C ASN A 148 9.68 19.61 -2.57
N GLY A 149 10.28 18.71 -3.33
CA GLY A 149 11.43 19.07 -4.12
C GLY A 149 12.65 19.44 -3.27
N TRP A 150 13.76 19.64 -3.91
CA TRP A 150 15.07 19.73 -3.27
C TRP A 150 15.26 20.92 -2.29
N LEU A 151 14.50 22.00 -2.41
CA LEU A 151 14.65 23.16 -1.53
C LEU A 151 13.85 23.06 -0.21
N ALA A 152 12.73 22.38 -0.25
CA ALA A 152 11.84 22.28 0.91
C ALA A 152 12.19 21.10 1.81
N ASP A 153 12.80 20.05 1.29
CA ASP A 153 13.24 18.88 2.07
C ASP A 153 14.29 19.26 3.14
N VAL A 154 14.97 20.37 2.97
CA VAL A 154 16.00 20.85 3.91
C VAL A 154 15.39 21.55 5.12
N THR A 155 14.20 22.13 5.00
CA THR A 155 13.64 23.03 6.02
C THR A 155 12.34 22.55 6.66
N GLU A 156 11.49 21.80 5.93
CA GLU A 156 10.13 21.47 6.38
C GLU A 156 9.83 19.98 6.51
N GLY A 157 10.73 19.12 6.04
CA GLY A 157 10.48 17.68 6.02
C GLY A 157 9.39 17.28 4.99
N ARG A 158 8.88 16.07 5.16
CA ARG A 158 7.88 15.51 4.25
C ARG A 158 6.48 15.98 4.63
N LYS A 159 5.73 16.44 3.64
CA LYS A 159 4.34 16.86 3.83
C LYS A 159 3.39 15.68 3.70
N ARG A 160 2.31 15.74 4.46
CA ARG A 160 1.17 14.83 4.32
C ARG A 160 0.06 15.50 3.52
N LEU A 161 -0.48 14.77 2.57
CA LEU A 161 -1.65 15.17 1.80
C LEU A 161 -2.73 14.11 1.95
N SER A 162 -3.92 14.51 2.37
CA SER A 162 -5.08 13.62 2.36
C SER A 162 -5.47 13.29 0.92
N VAL A 163 -5.96 12.07 0.69
CA VAL A 163 -6.44 11.68 -0.62
C VAL A 163 -7.75 12.41 -0.91
N PRO A 164 -7.77 13.31 -1.88
CA PRO A 164 -9.01 13.97 -2.28
C PRO A 164 -9.93 13.02 -3.07
N PRO A 165 -11.23 13.31 -3.16
CA PRO A 165 -12.20 12.42 -3.79
C PRO A 165 -12.02 12.23 -5.30
N SER A 166 -11.30 13.10 -5.97
CA SER A 166 -11.05 13.00 -7.41
C SER A 166 -9.57 13.20 -7.73
N VAL A 167 -8.88 12.09 -7.92
CA VAL A 167 -7.45 12.08 -8.25
C VAL A 167 -7.28 11.36 -9.57
N ILE A 168 -6.46 11.91 -10.46
CA ILE A 168 -6.13 11.28 -11.72
C ILE A 168 -4.70 10.73 -11.64
N ILE A 169 -4.57 9.45 -11.91
CA ILE A 169 -3.26 8.78 -11.95
C ILE A 169 -2.82 8.67 -13.40
N GLY A 170 -1.78 9.41 -13.75
CA GLY A 170 -1.09 9.25 -15.02
C GLY A 170 0.19 8.43 -14.87
N GLU A 171 0.89 8.19 -15.97
CA GLU A 171 2.16 7.46 -15.92
C GLU A 171 3.24 8.25 -15.16
N GLU A 172 3.29 9.55 -15.31
CA GLU A 172 4.31 10.41 -14.70
C GLU A 172 3.80 11.26 -13.54
N ASN A 173 2.53 11.62 -13.57
CA ASN A 173 1.95 12.58 -12.65
C ASN A 173 0.70 12.08 -11.97
N LEU A 174 0.51 12.52 -10.74
CA LEU A 174 -0.73 12.40 -10.00
C LEU A 174 -1.37 13.80 -9.97
N ILE A 175 -2.58 13.92 -10.51
CA ILE A 175 -3.29 15.20 -10.54
C ILE A 175 -4.33 15.21 -9.43
N VAL A 176 -4.21 16.22 -8.57
CA VAL A 176 -5.16 16.43 -7.47
C VAL A 176 -5.97 17.72 -7.72
N PRO A 177 -7.22 17.81 -7.26
CA PRO A 177 -7.99 19.04 -7.36
C PRO A 177 -7.34 20.17 -6.55
N ASP A 178 -7.68 21.40 -6.89
CA ASP A 178 -7.22 22.60 -6.17
C ASP A 178 -7.84 22.72 -4.78
#